data_586336ca63bb0d7d964191f45be3f20c
#
_entry.id   586336ca63bb0d7d964191f45be3f20c
#
_cell.length_a   1.000
_cell.length_b   1.000
_cell.length_c   1.000
_cell.angle_alpha   90.00
_cell.angle_beta   90.00
_cell.angle_gamma   90.00
#
_symmetry.space_group_name_H-M   'P 1'
#
loop_
_entity.id
_entity.type
_entity.pdbx_description
1 polymer ?
#
loop_
_entity_poly.entity_id
_entity_poly.type
_entity_poly.pdbx_seq_one_letter_code
_entity_poly.pdbx_strand_id
1 'polypeptide(L)'
;MTDFEKVYNFENLYRAYRKARRGKRWKGAAAKFEVNLLEALNLLSVQLQSHTYRLSPYNTFKVYEPKERVVMSNSYKDKVVQHALCDNVLEPRVRSTFIKDNYASQVGKGTHFGLERLEGFMRRFYRVRGVDGWVLKCDISKYFYNIKHDALKSLIRKYISDPDCLWLLDMIIDSTEGNVGIPIGNQSSQIFALLYLSSLDHMVKEKLGIKFYGRYMDDFYLIHEDKEYLRYCWKEIERHVNELGLSLNAKTNIYPLKNGIDFLGFHSYLTESGAVIRKVRRKSKNNARRRLTKMRGLLEAGKITPEKVEQSYKSWRGHASKGNCYHLIRNMDQHYNKLFGQYAAAGNRGGIAVSEEKEEGKECRKS
;
A
#
# COMPACT_ATOMS: atom_id res chain seq x y z
N MET A 1 -14.64 23.21 -19.05
CA MET A 1 -13.24 22.80 -18.79
C MET A 1 -13.12 21.34 -19.22
N THR A 2 -12.30 21.04 -20.22
CA THR A 2 -12.01 19.68 -20.68
C THR A 2 -11.26 18.90 -19.57
N ASP A 3 -11.11 17.59 -19.73
CA ASP A 3 -10.32 16.83 -18.77
C ASP A 3 -8.85 17.25 -18.78
N PHE A 4 -8.29 17.54 -19.96
CA PHE A 4 -6.91 18.03 -20.05
C PHE A 4 -6.74 19.45 -19.48
N GLU A 5 -7.70 20.36 -19.70
CA GLU A 5 -7.68 21.67 -19.05
C GLU A 5 -7.58 21.58 -17.53
N LYS A 6 -8.21 20.58 -16.90
CA LYS A 6 -8.08 20.34 -15.46
C LYS A 6 -6.65 19.96 -15.03
N VAL A 7 -5.85 19.35 -15.93
CA VAL A 7 -4.47 18.96 -15.63
C VAL A 7 -3.55 20.16 -15.61
N TYR A 8 -3.64 21.04 -16.61
CA TYR A 8 -2.74 22.19 -16.72
C TYR A 8 -3.27 23.47 -16.06
N ASN A 9 -4.48 23.46 -15.53
CA ASN A 9 -5.01 24.59 -14.76
C ASN A 9 -4.08 24.93 -13.61
N PHE A 10 -3.71 26.22 -13.50
CA PHE A 10 -2.73 26.70 -12.52
C PHE A 10 -3.10 26.33 -11.08
N GLU A 11 -4.36 26.52 -10.69
CA GLU A 11 -4.82 26.19 -9.33
C GLU A 11 -4.70 24.69 -9.04
N ASN A 12 -5.02 23.84 -10.00
CA ASN A 12 -4.88 22.39 -9.85
C ASN A 12 -3.41 21.95 -9.79
N LEU A 13 -2.52 22.56 -10.57
CA LEU A 13 -1.07 22.37 -10.47
C LEU A 13 -0.55 22.84 -9.11
N TYR A 14 -1.04 23.96 -8.60
CA TYR A 14 -0.68 24.43 -7.25
C TYR A 14 -1.15 23.47 -6.14
N ARG A 15 -2.39 22.97 -6.24
CA ARG A 15 -2.91 21.94 -5.32
C ARG A 15 -2.07 20.66 -5.39
N ALA A 16 -1.72 20.22 -6.60
CA ALA A 16 -0.85 19.06 -6.84
C ALA A 16 0.54 19.26 -6.23
N TYR A 17 1.15 20.43 -6.40
CA TYR A 17 2.39 20.81 -5.73
C TYR A 17 2.27 20.69 -4.21
N ARG A 18 1.23 21.28 -3.60
CA ARG A 18 1.01 21.22 -2.15
C ARG A 18 0.89 19.77 -1.66
N LYS A 19 0.25 18.90 -2.44
CA LYS A 19 0.11 17.47 -2.14
C LYS A 19 1.47 16.74 -2.26
N ALA A 20 2.21 16.97 -3.34
CA ALA A 20 3.55 16.39 -3.56
C ALA A 20 4.56 16.79 -2.46
N ARG A 21 4.44 18.02 -1.91
CA ARG A 21 5.28 18.58 -0.87
C ARG A 21 5.02 18.00 0.53
N ARG A 22 3.83 17.48 0.78
CA ARG A 22 3.40 17.07 2.12
C ARG A 22 4.37 16.06 2.75
N GLY A 23 4.93 16.42 3.91
CA GLY A 23 5.92 15.60 4.61
C GLY A 23 7.30 15.50 3.94
N LYS A 24 7.58 16.33 2.91
CA LYS A 24 8.84 16.28 2.13
C LYS A 24 9.48 17.66 1.93
N ARG A 25 9.03 18.69 2.63
CA ARG A 25 9.50 20.08 2.48
C ARG A 25 11.01 20.24 2.72
N TRP A 26 11.55 19.40 3.60
CA TRP A 26 12.98 19.37 3.93
C TRP A 26 13.87 18.74 2.82
N LYS A 27 13.29 18.12 1.78
CA LYS A 27 14.07 17.54 0.68
C LYS A 27 14.51 18.61 -0.31
N GLY A 28 15.80 18.62 -0.65
CA GLY A 28 16.39 19.63 -1.52
C GLY A 28 15.69 19.82 -2.87
N ALA A 29 15.16 18.75 -3.49
CA ALA A 29 14.40 18.85 -4.73
C ALA A 29 13.05 19.61 -4.57
N ALA A 30 12.39 19.45 -3.43
CA ALA A 30 11.17 20.19 -3.12
C ALA A 30 11.50 21.67 -2.84
N ALA A 31 12.54 21.92 -2.06
CA ALA A 31 13.00 23.28 -1.75
C ALA A 31 13.43 24.04 -3.03
N LYS A 32 14.22 23.41 -3.92
CA LYS A 32 14.60 24.02 -5.20
C LYS A 32 13.40 24.39 -6.07
N PHE A 33 12.39 23.55 -6.14
CA PHE A 33 11.15 23.85 -6.89
C PHE A 33 10.35 24.98 -6.23
N GLU A 34 10.40 25.09 -4.91
CA GLU A 34 9.68 26.09 -4.12
C GLU A 34 10.26 27.51 -4.30
N VAL A 35 11.55 27.67 -4.60
CA VAL A 35 12.21 28.97 -4.79
C VAL A 35 11.54 29.78 -5.94
N ASN A 36 11.26 29.13 -7.08
CA ASN A 36 10.64 29.75 -8.26
C ASN A 36 9.26 29.14 -8.55
N LEU A 37 8.46 28.93 -7.49
CA LEU A 37 7.23 28.13 -7.55
C LEU A 37 6.25 28.62 -8.62
N LEU A 38 5.93 29.91 -8.64
CA LEU A 38 4.91 30.46 -9.54
C LEU A 38 5.36 30.36 -11.00
N GLU A 39 6.61 30.69 -11.25
CA GLU A 39 7.22 30.57 -12.58
C GLU A 39 7.25 29.11 -13.04
N ALA A 40 7.69 28.20 -12.18
CA ALA A 40 7.74 26.77 -12.47
C ALA A 40 6.35 26.17 -12.76
N LEU A 41 5.31 26.57 -12.04
CA LEU A 41 3.94 26.11 -12.29
C LEU A 41 3.38 26.71 -13.59
N ASN A 42 3.65 27.98 -13.88
CA ASN A 42 3.23 28.62 -15.12
C ASN A 42 3.93 27.96 -16.33
N LEU A 43 5.23 27.71 -16.23
CA LEU A 43 5.97 26.99 -17.26
C LEU A 43 5.40 25.58 -17.51
N LEU A 44 5.04 24.84 -16.47
CA LEU A 44 4.40 23.54 -16.61
C LEU A 44 3.03 23.65 -17.31
N SER A 45 2.22 24.65 -16.94
CA SER A 45 0.94 24.91 -17.60
C SER A 45 1.13 25.17 -19.09
N VAL A 46 2.04 26.06 -19.47
CA VAL A 46 2.35 26.36 -20.89
C VAL A 46 2.88 25.14 -21.63
N GLN A 47 3.82 24.39 -21.02
CA GLN A 47 4.37 23.19 -21.64
C GLN A 47 3.33 22.08 -21.88
N LEU A 48 2.37 21.91 -20.98
CA LEU A 48 1.27 20.97 -21.15
C LEU A 48 0.34 21.44 -22.29
N GLN A 49 -0.09 22.70 -22.27
CA GLN A 49 -0.95 23.28 -23.32
C GLN A 49 -0.35 23.16 -24.72
N SER A 50 0.95 23.40 -24.87
CA SER A 50 1.66 23.36 -26.16
C SER A 50 2.19 21.96 -26.51
N HIS A 51 1.91 20.93 -25.73
CA HIS A 51 2.44 19.55 -25.89
C HIS A 51 3.98 19.47 -25.93
N THR A 52 4.66 20.47 -25.40
CA THR A 52 6.14 20.48 -25.30
C THR A 52 6.64 19.86 -23.98
N TYR A 53 5.75 19.52 -23.07
CA TYR A 53 6.11 18.84 -21.85
C TYR A 53 6.77 17.49 -22.15
N ARG A 54 7.86 17.18 -21.42
CA ARG A 54 8.57 15.90 -21.47
C ARG A 54 8.89 15.44 -20.05
N LEU A 55 8.75 14.14 -19.81
CA LEU A 55 9.18 13.53 -18.55
C LEU A 55 10.70 13.64 -18.40
N SER A 56 11.13 13.95 -17.18
CA SER A 56 12.54 13.88 -16.83
C SER A 56 12.98 12.42 -16.63
N PRO A 57 14.26 12.11 -16.83
CA PRO A 57 14.80 10.80 -16.47
C PRO A 57 14.51 10.45 -15.01
N TYR A 58 14.23 9.17 -14.75
CA TYR A 58 14.02 8.67 -13.40
C TYR A 58 15.32 8.64 -12.58
N ASN A 59 15.23 9.02 -11.33
CA ASN A 59 16.26 8.68 -10.35
C ASN A 59 15.98 7.29 -9.80
N THR A 60 16.78 6.31 -10.20
CA THR A 60 16.60 4.90 -9.88
C THR A 60 17.45 4.51 -8.68
N PHE A 61 16.88 3.86 -7.68
CA PHE A 61 17.57 3.33 -6.52
C PHE A 61 16.95 2.04 -6.00
N LYS A 62 17.76 1.22 -5.32
CA LYS A 62 17.30 -0.03 -4.73
C LYS A 62 16.85 0.17 -3.28
N VAL A 63 15.72 -0.44 -2.93
CA VAL A 63 15.22 -0.58 -1.56
C VAL A 63 15.26 -2.06 -1.20
N TYR A 64 15.82 -2.40 -0.05
CA TYR A 64 16.08 -3.79 0.35
C TYR A 64 15.06 -4.36 1.35
N GLU A 65 14.24 -3.51 1.98
CA GLU A 65 13.24 -3.97 2.97
C GLU A 65 11.80 -3.65 2.50
N PRO A 66 10.86 -4.59 2.64
CA PRO A 66 10.97 -6.00 3.12
C PRO A 66 11.52 -6.98 2.09
N LYS A 67 11.67 -6.56 0.83
CA LYS A 67 12.28 -7.27 -0.30
C LYS A 67 13.03 -6.26 -1.16
N GLU A 68 14.06 -6.71 -1.88
CA GLU A 68 14.74 -5.88 -2.87
C GLU A 68 13.74 -5.44 -3.96
N ARG A 69 13.70 -4.12 -4.21
CA ARG A 69 12.90 -3.49 -5.26
C ARG A 69 13.69 -2.35 -5.87
N VAL A 70 13.61 -2.23 -7.18
CA VAL A 70 14.08 -1.05 -7.89
C VAL A 70 12.96 -0.01 -7.86
N VAL A 71 13.22 1.14 -7.26
CA VAL A 71 12.29 2.26 -7.20
C VAL A 71 12.74 3.32 -8.20
N MET A 72 11.82 3.77 -9.04
CA MET A 72 12.01 4.82 -10.05
C MET A 72 11.33 6.10 -9.56
N SER A 73 12.12 7.04 -9.07
CA SER A 73 11.59 8.30 -8.52
C SER A 73 11.60 9.38 -9.59
N ASN A 74 10.44 9.96 -9.86
CA ASN A 74 10.27 11.10 -10.76
C ASN A 74 10.99 12.34 -10.23
N SER A 75 11.33 13.26 -11.14
CA SER A 75 11.66 14.64 -10.80
C SER A 75 10.50 15.30 -10.03
N TYR A 76 10.78 16.43 -9.39
CA TYR A 76 9.72 17.09 -8.61
C TYR A 76 8.63 17.68 -9.50
N LYS A 77 8.99 18.25 -10.67
CA LYS A 77 8.04 18.75 -11.67
C LYS A 77 7.09 17.65 -12.17
N ASP A 78 7.63 16.46 -12.45
CA ASP A 78 6.85 15.34 -12.94
C ASP A 78 5.89 14.79 -11.88
N LYS A 79 6.28 14.85 -10.59
CA LYS A 79 5.36 14.54 -9.48
C LYS A 79 4.18 15.49 -9.43
N VAL A 80 4.40 16.78 -9.69
CA VAL A 80 3.32 17.77 -9.71
C VAL A 80 2.36 17.47 -10.87
N VAL A 81 2.87 17.24 -12.08
CA VAL A 81 2.04 16.89 -13.24
C VAL A 81 1.27 15.60 -13.00
N GLN A 82 1.93 14.55 -12.49
CA GLN A 82 1.24 13.28 -12.20
C GLN A 82 0.18 13.42 -11.11
N HIS A 83 0.41 14.23 -10.07
CA HIS A 83 -0.63 14.52 -9.09
C HIS A 83 -1.81 15.27 -9.72
N ALA A 84 -1.57 16.26 -10.57
CA ALA A 84 -2.62 16.99 -11.26
C ALA A 84 -3.46 16.07 -12.17
N LEU A 85 -2.80 15.22 -12.98
CA LEU A 85 -3.46 14.24 -13.84
C LEU A 85 -4.24 13.19 -13.04
N CYS A 86 -3.62 12.60 -12.03
CA CYS A 86 -4.24 11.53 -11.24
C CYS A 86 -5.44 12.04 -10.46
N ASP A 87 -5.31 13.19 -9.79
CA ASP A 87 -6.34 13.69 -8.87
C ASP A 87 -7.55 14.28 -9.59
N ASN A 88 -7.34 14.90 -10.77
CA ASN A 88 -8.40 15.61 -11.49
C ASN A 88 -9.01 14.80 -12.64
N VAL A 89 -8.30 13.79 -13.16
CA VAL A 89 -8.76 13.02 -14.33
C VAL A 89 -8.75 11.53 -14.06
N LEU A 90 -7.57 10.92 -13.86
CA LEU A 90 -7.45 9.47 -13.86
C LEU A 90 -8.26 8.81 -12.76
N GLU A 91 -8.05 9.19 -11.49
CA GLU A 91 -8.76 8.59 -10.35
C GLU A 91 -10.28 8.82 -10.43
N PRO A 92 -10.80 10.03 -10.69
CA PRO A 92 -12.24 10.25 -10.84
C PRO A 92 -12.90 9.39 -11.94
N ARG A 93 -12.22 9.18 -13.07
CA ARG A 93 -12.75 8.42 -14.21
C ARG A 93 -12.79 6.90 -13.95
N VAL A 94 -11.80 6.36 -13.21
CA VAL A 94 -11.69 4.91 -12.99
C VAL A 94 -12.22 4.44 -11.62
N ARG A 95 -12.49 5.35 -10.70
CA ARG A 95 -12.88 5.04 -9.32
C ARG A 95 -14.10 4.12 -9.22
N SER A 96 -15.10 4.30 -10.08
CA SER A 96 -16.31 3.49 -10.10
C SER A 96 -16.07 2.03 -10.45
N THR A 97 -14.93 1.70 -11.06
CA THR A 97 -14.57 0.32 -11.40
C THR A 97 -14.02 -0.46 -10.19
N PHE A 98 -13.66 0.22 -9.11
CA PHE A 98 -13.03 -0.43 -7.97
C PHE A 98 -14.08 -0.92 -6.99
N ILE A 99 -14.09 -2.22 -6.75
CA ILE A 99 -14.95 -2.82 -5.73
C ILE A 99 -14.61 -2.29 -4.33
N LYS A 100 -15.58 -2.38 -3.40
CA LYS A 100 -15.37 -1.98 -2.01
C LYS A 100 -14.18 -2.70 -1.36
N ASP A 101 -14.01 -3.98 -1.68
CA ASP A 101 -13.02 -4.87 -1.09
C ASP A 101 -11.65 -4.88 -1.80
N ASN A 102 -11.39 -3.84 -2.61
CA ASN A 102 -10.06 -3.43 -3.05
C ASN A 102 -9.56 -2.32 -2.12
N TYR A 103 -8.46 -2.56 -1.38
CA TYR A 103 -8.08 -1.77 -0.21
C TYR A 103 -6.90 -0.82 -0.45
N ALA A 104 -6.17 -0.97 -1.55
CA ALA A 104 -4.95 -0.23 -1.79
C ALA A 104 -5.21 1.15 -2.42
N SER A 105 -4.34 2.12 -2.12
CA SER A 105 -4.18 3.41 -2.82
C SER A 105 -5.46 4.17 -3.16
N GLN A 106 -6.47 4.10 -2.32
CA GLN A 106 -7.75 4.82 -2.45
C GLN A 106 -7.99 5.68 -1.20
N VAL A 107 -8.63 6.83 -1.37
CA VAL A 107 -9.01 7.71 -0.26
C VAL A 107 -9.96 6.97 0.70
N GLY A 108 -9.69 7.05 2.00
CA GLY A 108 -10.47 6.36 3.04
C GLY A 108 -10.22 4.85 3.14
N LYS A 109 -9.32 4.30 2.31
CA LYS A 109 -8.92 2.90 2.38
C LYS A 109 -7.43 2.77 2.74
N GLY A 110 -6.92 1.57 2.80
CA GLY A 110 -5.53 1.29 3.14
C GLY A 110 -5.39 0.04 4.00
N THR A 111 -4.22 -0.13 4.61
CA THR A 111 -3.89 -1.30 5.42
C THR A 111 -4.89 -1.55 6.56
N HIS A 112 -5.30 -0.49 7.27
CA HIS A 112 -6.24 -0.63 8.40
C HIS A 112 -7.61 -1.05 7.92
N PHE A 113 -8.14 -0.37 6.91
CA PHE A 113 -9.43 -0.73 6.31
C PHE A 113 -9.43 -2.18 5.83
N GLY A 114 -8.36 -2.64 5.13
CA GLY A 114 -8.24 -4.01 4.69
C GLY A 114 -8.22 -5.04 5.82
N LEU A 115 -7.55 -4.73 6.94
CA LEU A 115 -7.50 -5.58 8.12
C LEU A 115 -8.85 -5.65 8.85
N GLU A 116 -9.55 -4.53 8.97
CA GLU A 116 -10.91 -4.47 9.55
C GLU A 116 -11.92 -5.23 8.69
N ARG A 117 -11.80 -5.11 7.36
CA ARG A 117 -12.65 -5.87 6.43
C ARG A 117 -12.40 -7.38 6.53
N LEU A 118 -11.12 -7.80 6.59
CA LEU A 118 -10.78 -9.22 6.81
C LEU A 118 -11.36 -9.74 8.12
N GLU A 119 -11.20 -9.01 9.22
CA GLU A 119 -11.77 -9.36 10.51
C GLU A 119 -13.29 -9.48 10.45
N GLY A 120 -13.97 -8.51 9.82
CA GLY A 120 -15.41 -8.54 9.59
C GLY A 120 -15.86 -9.73 8.73
N PHE A 121 -15.05 -10.16 7.75
CA PHE A 121 -15.32 -11.35 6.95
C PHE A 121 -15.16 -12.63 7.77
N MET A 122 -14.08 -12.75 8.56
CA MET A 122 -13.86 -13.91 9.42
C MET A 122 -14.97 -14.07 10.46
N ARG A 123 -15.40 -12.98 11.11
CA ARG A 123 -16.52 -13.01 12.07
C ARG A 123 -17.84 -13.40 11.43
N ARG A 124 -18.14 -12.88 10.22
CA ARG A 124 -19.37 -13.24 9.49
C ARG A 124 -19.35 -14.68 9.02
N PHE A 125 -18.19 -15.16 8.56
CA PHE A 125 -18.02 -16.56 8.19
C PHE A 125 -18.27 -17.47 9.42
N TYR A 126 -17.65 -17.15 10.55
CA TYR A 126 -17.82 -17.90 11.80
C TYR A 126 -19.29 -18.03 12.25
N ARG A 127 -20.06 -16.95 12.15
CA ARG A 127 -21.50 -16.97 12.54
C ARG A 127 -22.33 -17.97 11.75
N VAL A 128 -21.91 -18.31 10.55
CA VAL A 128 -22.67 -19.18 9.64
C VAL A 128 -22.08 -20.60 9.57
N ARG A 129 -20.75 -20.72 9.70
CA ARG A 129 -19.99 -21.95 9.42
C ARG A 129 -19.01 -22.33 10.52
N GLY A 130 -18.94 -21.60 11.63
CA GLY A 130 -17.93 -21.83 12.65
C GLY A 130 -16.51 -21.60 12.13
N VAL A 131 -15.60 -22.47 12.49
CA VAL A 131 -14.20 -22.44 12.04
C VAL A 131 -13.94 -23.30 10.80
N ASP A 132 -14.94 -24.07 10.36
CA ASP A 132 -14.83 -25.07 9.31
C ASP A 132 -14.91 -24.41 7.93
N GLY A 133 -13.78 -23.94 7.46
CA GLY A 133 -13.65 -23.30 6.17
C GLY A 133 -12.22 -23.35 5.65
N TRP A 134 -12.08 -22.85 4.42
CA TRP A 134 -10.84 -22.85 3.68
C TRP A 134 -10.51 -21.44 3.20
N VAL A 135 -9.24 -21.20 3.04
CA VAL A 135 -8.71 -19.94 2.50
C VAL A 135 -7.90 -20.25 1.25
N LEU A 136 -8.22 -19.62 0.14
CA LEU A 136 -7.32 -19.51 -1.00
C LEU A 136 -6.59 -18.18 -0.86
N LYS A 137 -5.26 -18.24 -0.70
CA LYS A 137 -4.38 -17.08 -0.61
C LYS A 137 -3.56 -16.98 -1.89
N CYS A 138 -3.65 -15.84 -2.57
CA CYS A 138 -2.98 -15.58 -3.84
C CYS A 138 -2.07 -14.36 -3.75
N ASP A 139 -1.03 -14.38 -4.56
CA ASP A 139 -0.10 -13.27 -4.79
C ASP A 139 0.31 -13.31 -6.27
N ILE A 140 0.42 -12.15 -6.94
CA ILE A 140 0.82 -12.09 -8.35
C ILE A 140 2.32 -11.90 -8.43
N SER A 141 2.96 -12.71 -9.27
CA SER A 141 4.40 -12.68 -9.45
C SER A 141 4.84 -11.39 -10.15
N LYS A 142 5.77 -10.62 -9.52
CA LYS A 142 6.39 -9.41 -10.10
C LYS A 142 5.37 -8.47 -10.76
N TYR A 143 4.24 -8.23 -10.11
CA TYR A 143 3.05 -7.57 -10.67
C TYR A 143 3.38 -6.32 -11.49
N PHE A 144 4.00 -5.29 -10.89
CA PHE A 144 4.32 -4.03 -11.55
C PHE A 144 5.27 -4.18 -12.76
N TYR A 145 6.11 -5.19 -12.76
CA TYR A 145 7.07 -5.46 -13.85
C TYR A 145 6.44 -6.20 -15.02
N ASN A 146 5.25 -6.81 -14.85
CA ASN A 146 4.60 -7.65 -15.86
C ASN A 146 3.34 -7.02 -16.46
N ILE A 147 2.99 -5.78 -16.10
CA ILE A 147 1.86 -5.05 -16.69
C ILE A 147 2.22 -4.70 -18.15
N LYS A 148 1.44 -5.18 -19.11
CA LYS A 148 1.62 -4.90 -20.55
C LYS A 148 1.11 -3.50 -20.88
N HIS A 149 1.94 -2.69 -21.56
CA HIS A 149 1.60 -1.30 -21.92
C HIS A 149 0.34 -1.23 -22.81
N ASP A 150 0.29 -2.02 -23.89
CA ASP A 150 -0.83 -1.99 -24.82
C ASP A 150 -2.17 -2.37 -24.17
N ALA A 151 -2.15 -3.40 -23.31
CA ALA A 151 -3.33 -3.81 -22.55
C ALA A 151 -3.79 -2.72 -21.57
N LEU A 152 -2.84 -2.06 -20.88
CA LEU A 152 -3.13 -0.95 -19.97
C LEU A 152 -3.68 0.25 -20.72
N LYS A 153 -3.06 0.65 -21.83
CA LYS A 153 -3.53 1.75 -22.69
C LYS A 153 -4.94 1.49 -23.23
N SER A 154 -5.18 0.29 -23.74
CA SER A 154 -6.51 -0.12 -24.21
C SER A 154 -7.56 -0.08 -23.10
N LEU A 155 -7.19 -0.46 -21.88
CA LEU A 155 -8.06 -0.42 -20.72
C LEU A 155 -8.40 1.02 -20.30
N ILE A 156 -7.41 1.91 -20.29
CA ILE A 156 -7.58 3.34 -19.93
C ILE A 156 -8.51 4.04 -20.92
N ARG A 157 -8.39 3.74 -22.23
CA ARG A 157 -9.24 4.32 -23.31
C ARG A 157 -10.72 3.99 -23.16
N LYS A 158 -11.09 2.99 -22.35
CA LYS A 158 -12.50 2.73 -22.00
C LYS A 158 -13.11 3.80 -21.09
N TYR A 159 -12.28 4.54 -20.35
CA TYR A 159 -12.71 5.50 -19.34
C TYR A 159 -12.31 6.95 -19.62
N ILE A 160 -11.30 7.15 -20.44
CA ILE A 160 -10.76 8.45 -20.82
C ILE A 160 -10.73 8.52 -22.35
N SER A 161 -11.44 9.50 -22.90
CA SER A 161 -11.53 9.74 -24.33
C SER A 161 -10.81 11.02 -24.78
N ASP A 162 -10.42 11.90 -23.84
CA ASP A 162 -9.70 13.14 -24.13
C ASP A 162 -8.31 12.80 -24.70
N PRO A 163 -8.00 13.19 -25.97
CA PRO A 163 -6.78 12.78 -26.65
C PRO A 163 -5.51 13.33 -25.98
N ASP A 164 -5.59 14.52 -25.40
CA ASP A 164 -4.45 15.18 -24.76
C ASP A 164 -4.15 14.54 -23.40
N CYS A 165 -5.18 14.10 -22.67
CA CYS A 165 -5.01 13.25 -21.50
C CYS A 165 -4.38 11.90 -21.87
N LEU A 166 -4.81 11.30 -22.97
CA LEU A 166 -4.26 10.01 -23.44
C LEU A 166 -2.80 10.17 -23.87
N TRP A 167 -2.44 11.25 -24.57
CA TRP A 167 -1.04 11.57 -24.88
C TRP A 167 -0.15 11.59 -23.63
N LEU A 168 -0.58 12.27 -22.57
CA LEU A 168 0.18 12.36 -21.34
C LEU A 168 0.24 11.01 -20.60
N LEU A 169 -0.86 10.25 -20.59
CA LEU A 169 -0.93 8.92 -19.97
C LEU A 169 -0.03 7.93 -20.71
N ASP A 170 -0.06 7.91 -22.04
CA ASP A 170 0.80 7.06 -22.86
C ASP A 170 2.27 7.37 -22.63
N MET A 171 2.66 8.66 -22.57
CA MET A 171 4.03 9.08 -22.23
C MET A 171 4.46 8.54 -20.86
N ILE A 172 3.57 8.53 -19.86
CA ILE A 172 3.88 8.01 -18.52
C ILE A 172 4.00 6.48 -18.55
N ILE A 173 3.14 5.79 -19.27
CA ILE A 173 3.17 4.33 -19.41
C ILE A 173 4.45 3.88 -20.12
N ASP A 174 4.79 4.53 -21.24
CA ASP A 174 5.98 4.22 -22.05
C ASP A 174 7.29 4.73 -21.46
N SER A 175 7.26 5.31 -20.26
CA SER A 175 8.47 5.85 -19.61
C SER A 175 9.44 4.79 -19.06
N THR A 176 9.09 3.51 -19.14
CA THR A 176 9.97 2.36 -18.85
C THR A 176 10.43 1.74 -20.16
N GLU A 177 11.61 1.10 -20.14
CA GLU A 177 12.13 0.40 -21.31
C GLU A 177 11.24 -0.79 -21.71
N GLY A 178 11.01 -0.94 -23.01
CA GLY A 178 10.20 -2.02 -23.58
C GLY A 178 8.69 -1.77 -23.47
N ASN A 179 7.91 -2.84 -23.71
CA ASN A 179 6.44 -2.78 -23.77
C ASN A 179 5.75 -3.35 -22.52
N VAL A 180 6.52 -3.58 -21.46
CA VAL A 180 6.06 -4.26 -20.24
C VAL A 180 6.68 -3.61 -19.01
N GLY A 181 5.87 -3.45 -17.98
CA GLY A 181 6.28 -2.91 -16.69
C GLY A 181 5.96 -1.43 -16.53
N ILE A 182 5.60 -1.05 -15.31
CA ILE A 182 5.33 0.34 -14.93
C ILE A 182 6.21 0.76 -13.76
N PRO A 183 6.59 2.06 -13.67
CA PRO A 183 7.55 2.52 -12.67
C PRO A 183 7.03 2.35 -11.24
N ILE A 184 7.81 1.71 -10.37
CA ILE A 184 7.49 1.66 -8.95
C ILE A 184 7.90 2.97 -8.29
N GLY A 185 6.94 3.72 -7.78
CA GLY A 185 7.17 5.00 -7.10
C GLY A 185 6.29 6.15 -7.59
N ASN A 186 5.58 5.97 -8.70
CA ASN A 186 4.65 6.94 -9.26
C ASN A 186 3.24 6.78 -8.67
N GLN A 187 2.50 7.90 -8.56
CA GLN A 187 1.08 7.84 -8.17
C GLN A 187 0.25 7.19 -9.28
N SER A 188 0.49 7.54 -10.54
CA SER A 188 -0.19 6.93 -11.69
C SER A 188 -0.05 5.41 -11.72
N SER A 189 1.14 4.88 -11.47
CA SER A 189 1.37 3.44 -11.42
C SER A 189 0.53 2.71 -10.37
N GLN A 190 0.22 3.36 -9.24
CA GLN A 190 -0.66 2.79 -8.23
C GLN A 190 -2.09 2.65 -8.78
N ILE A 191 -2.59 3.67 -9.47
CA ILE A 191 -3.94 3.65 -10.06
C ILE A 191 -4.01 2.67 -11.23
N PHE A 192 -2.98 2.65 -12.08
CA PHE A 192 -2.84 1.67 -13.17
C PHE A 192 -2.90 0.23 -12.64
N ALA A 193 -2.16 -0.06 -11.59
CA ALA A 193 -2.17 -1.37 -10.96
C ALA A 193 -3.55 -1.74 -10.35
N LEU A 194 -4.28 -0.78 -9.79
CA LEU A 194 -5.65 -1.05 -9.34
C LEU A 194 -6.58 -1.37 -10.50
N LEU A 195 -6.51 -0.57 -11.57
CA LEU A 195 -7.35 -0.68 -12.75
C LEU A 195 -7.08 -1.98 -13.52
N TYR A 196 -5.82 -2.35 -13.71
CA TYR A 196 -5.42 -3.54 -14.47
C TYR A 196 -6.01 -4.85 -13.95
N LEU A 197 -6.19 -4.96 -12.62
CA LEU A 197 -6.82 -6.12 -11.97
C LEU A 197 -8.29 -5.89 -11.58
N SER A 198 -8.93 -4.80 -12.02
CA SER A 198 -10.34 -4.57 -11.68
C SER A 198 -11.26 -5.66 -12.25
N SER A 199 -10.96 -6.17 -13.45
CA SER A 199 -11.71 -7.28 -14.05
C SER A 199 -11.63 -8.58 -13.24
N LEU A 200 -10.49 -8.85 -12.59
CA LEU A 200 -10.34 -9.97 -11.66
C LEU A 200 -11.26 -9.78 -10.44
N ASP A 201 -11.31 -8.58 -9.87
CA ASP A 201 -12.16 -8.27 -8.72
C ASP A 201 -13.64 -8.56 -9.03
N HIS A 202 -14.11 -8.10 -10.19
CA HIS A 202 -15.49 -8.32 -10.65
C HIS A 202 -15.75 -9.80 -10.96
N MET A 203 -14.81 -10.48 -11.62
CA MET A 203 -14.93 -11.91 -11.89
C MET A 203 -15.10 -12.71 -10.58
N VAL A 204 -14.27 -12.44 -9.57
CA VAL A 204 -14.33 -13.16 -8.29
C VAL A 204 -15.62 -12.86 -7.53
N LYS A 205 -16.09 -11.61 -7.54
CA LYS A 205 -17.30 -11.20 -6.82
C LYS A 205 -18.58 -11.59 -7.53
N GLU A 206 -18.65 -11.40 -8.83
CA GLU A 206 -19.89 -11.47 -9.60
C GLU A 206 -20.05 -12.83 -10.30
N LYS A 207 -19.00 -13.35 -10.94
CA LYS A 207 -19.07 -14.63 -11.64
C LYS A 207 -18.84 -15.82 -10.71
N LEU A 208 -17.79 -15.74 -9.86
CA LEU A 208 -17.50 -16.81 -8.89
C LEU A 208 -18.29 -16.64 -7.57
N GLY A 209 -19.07 -15.58 -7.39
CA GLY A 209 -19.95 -15.39 -6.24
C GLY A 209 -19.26 -15.39 -4.86
N ILE A 210 -17.94 -15.18 -4.79
CA ILE A 210 -17.19 -15.20 -3.54
C ILE A 210 -17.50 -13.99 -2.68
N LYS A 211 -18.26 -14.19 -1.61
CA LYS A 211 -18.67 -13.14 -0.67
C LYS A 211 -17.49 -12.57 0.14
N PHE A 212 -16.58 -13.44 0.58
CA PHE A 212 -15.46 -13.11 1.47
C PHE A 212 -14.15 -13.05 0.68
N TYR A 213 -14.05 -12.06 -0.19
CA TYR A 213 -12.88 -11.74 -1.02
C TYR A 213 -12.35 -10.36 -0.67
N GLY A 214 -11.03 -10.21 -0.62
CA GLY A 214 -10.38 -8.91 -0.45
C GLY A 214 -9.00 -8.87 -1.07
N ARG A 215 -8.66 -7.73 -1.69
CA ARG A 215 -7.40 -7.50 -2.39
C ARG A 215 -6.68 -6.24 -1.93
N TYR A 216 -5.36 -6.34 -1.81
CA TYR A 216 -4.45 -5.21 -1.63
C TYR A 216 -3.34 -5.31 -2.69
N MET A 217 -3.45 -4.58 -3.78
CA MET A 217 -2.59 -4.67 -4.97
C MET A 217 -2.58 -6.09 -5.56
N ASP A 218 -1.42 -6.75 -5.50
CA ASP A 218 -1.15 -8.11 -5.97
C ASP A 218 -1.52 -9.21 -4.96
N ASP A 219 -1.75 -8.85 -3.71
CA ASP A 219 -2.01 -9.76 -2.60
C ASP A 219 -3.52 -9.85 -2.29
N PHE A 220 -4.13 -11.04 -2.43
CA PHE A 220 -5.56 -11.22 -2.19
C PHE A 220 -5.90 -12.57 -1.57
N TYR A 221 -7.10 -12.65 -1.00
CA TYR A 221 -7.62 -13.85 -0.35
C TYR A 221 -9.09 -14.07 -0.66
N LEU A 222 -9.48 -15.36 -0.67
CA LEU A 222 -10.86 -15.84 -0.73
C LEU A 222 -11.09 -16.75 0.48
N ILE A 223 -12.27 -16.64 1.13
CA ILE A 223 -12.69 -17.55 2.20
C ILE A 223 -13.98 -18.23 1.73
N HIS A 224 -14.00 -19.56 1.82
CA HIS A 224 -15.16 -20.37 1.45
C HIS A 224 -15.23 -21.64 2.32
N GLU A 225 -16.43 -22.22 2.47
CA GLU A 225 -16.63 -23.47 3.21
C GLU A 225 -16.18 -24.69 2.41
N ASP A 226 -16.33 -24.66 1.10
CA ASP A 226 -15.99 -25.76 0.21
C ASP A 226 -14.60 -25.57 -0.38
N LYS A 227 -13.73 -26.57 -0.14
CA LYS A 227 -12.36 -26.62 -0.64
C LYS A 227 -12.30 -26.87 -2.14
N GLU A 228 -13.17 -27.74 -2.65
CA GLU A 228 -13.20 -28.09 -4.08
C GLU A 228 -13.66 -26.89 -4.91
N TYR A 229 -14.62 -26.13 -4.38
CA TYR A 229 -15.03 -24.88 -5.00
C TYR A 229 -13.88 -23.86 -5.05
N LEU A 230 -13.08 -23.75 -3.98
CA LEU A 230 -11.88 -22.90 -4.03
C LEU A 230 -10.82 -23.40 -5.02
N ARG A 231 -10.72 -24.72 -5.25
CA ARG A 231 -9.84 -25.28 -6.31
C ARG A 231 -10.33 -24.87 -7.71
N TYR A 232 -11.63 -24.91 -7.92
CA TYR A 232 -12.25 -24.40 -9.14
C TYR A 232 -11.99 -22.91 -9.31
N CYS A 233 -12.24 -22.10 -8.26
CA CYS A 233 -11.93 -20.67 -8.27
C CYS A 233 -10.45 -20.39 -8.59
N TRP A 234 -9.53 -21.18 -8.04
CA TRP A 234 -8.10 -21.02 -8.33
C TRP A 234 -7.80 -21.19 -9.82
N LYS A 235 -8.32 -22.25 -10.45
CA LYS A 235 -8.14 -22.49 -11.89
C LYS A 235 -8.70 -21.33 -12.73
N GLU A 236 -9.88 -20.84 -12.41
CA GLU A 236 -10.49 -19.71 -13.12
C GLU A 236 -9.71 -18.41 -12.92
N ILE A 237 -9.24 -18.15 -11.70
CA ILE A 237 -8.38 -16.99 -11.39
C ILE A 237 -7.06 -17.10 -12.17
N GLU A 238 -6.42 -18.26 -12.18
CA GLU A 238 -5.16 -18.50 -12.90
C GLU A 238 -5.33 -18.27 -14.40
N ARG A 239 -6.41 -18.79 -14.99
CA ARG A 239 -6.74 -18.56 -16.40
C ARG A 239 -6.89 -17.06 -16.69
N HIS A 240 -7.69 -16.36 -15.90
CA HIS A 240 -7.93 -14.93 -16.08
C HIS A 240 -6.65 -14.09 -15.91
N VAL A 241 -5.84 -14.41 -14.91
CA VAL A 241 -4.56 -13.75 -14.66
C VAL A 241 -3.59 -13.98 -15.83
N ASN A 242 -3.57 -15.18 -16.41
CA ASN A 242 -2.74 -15.52 -17.58
C ASN A 242 -3.22 -14.77 -18.85
N GLU A 243 -4.53 -14.59 -19.04
CA GLU A 243 -5.09 -13.77 -20.13
C GLU A 243 -4.62 -12.30 -20.05
N LEU A 244 -4.44 -11.79 -18.82
CA LEU A 244 -3.86 -10.46 -18.60
C LEU A 244 -2.32 -10.41 -18.79
N GLY A 245 -1.68 -11.56 -19.13
CA GLY A 245 -0.22 -11.67 -19.27
C GLY A 245 0.52 -11.67 -17.93
N LEU A 246 -0.17 -12.00 -16.84
CA LEU A 246 0.37 -12.12 -15.50
C LEU A 246 0.44 -13.59 -15.08
N SER A 247 1.06 -13.88 -13.94
CA SER A 247 1.09 -15.21 -13.36
C SER A 247 0.93 -15.17 -11.84
N LEU A 248 0.27 -16.17 -11.29
CA LEU A 248 0.21 -16.36 -9.84
C LEU A 248 1.59 -16.76 -9.30
N ASN A 249 1.89 -16.34 -8.09
CA ASN A 249 3.10 -16.72 -7.39
C ASN A 249 3.00 -18.18 -6.92
N ALA A 250 4.12 -18.93 -6.95
CA ALA A 250 4.21 -20.30 -6.44
C ALA A 250 3.80 -20.47 -4.95
N LYS A 251 3.63 -19.39 -4.21
CA LYS A 251 3.11 -19.39 -2.85
C LYS A 251 1.59 -19.41 -2.76
N THR A 252 0.88 -19.29 -3.89
CA THR A 252 -0.56 -19.45 -3.93
C THR A 252 -0.95 -20.81 -3.36
N ASN A 253 -1.86 -20.83 -2.38
CA ASN A 253 -2.19 -22.08 -1.68
C ASN A 253 -3.61 -22.02 -1.08
N ILE A 254 -4.20 -23.23 -0.94
CA ILE A 254 -5.45 -23.43 -0.20
C ILE A 254 -5.11 -24.14 1.12
N TYR A 255 -5.60 -23.56 2.22
CA TYR A 255 -5.40 -24.12 3.56
C TYR A 255 -6.61 -23.88 4.46
N PRO A 256 -6.77 -24.64 5.57
CA PRO A 256 -7.87 -24.47 6.50
C PRO A 256 -7.89 -23.09 7.15
N LEU A 257 -9.08 -22.47 7.29
CA LEU A 257 -9.27 -21.16 7.91
C LEU A 257 -8.77 -21.13 9.37
N LYS A 258 -8.84 -22.25 10.08
CA LYS A 258 -8.30 -22.39 11.46
C LYS A 258 -6.80 -22.09 11.57
N ASN A 259 -6.06 -22.21 10.48
CA ASN A 259 -4.64 -21.85 10.44
C ASN A 259 -4.41 -20.33 10.46
N GLY A 260 -5.48 -19.52 10.35
CA GLY A 260 -5.40 -18.07 10.24
C GLY A 260 -4.93 -17.58 8.87
N ILE A 261 -4.99 -16.27 8.68
CA ILE A 261 -4.67 -15.61 7.40
C ILE A 261 -3.56 -14.59 7.60
N ASP A 262 -2.47 -14.75 6.84
CA ASP A 262 -1.39 -13.78 6.74
C ASP A 262 -1.76 -12.69 5.74
N PHE A 263 -2.02 -11.45 6.22
CA PHE A 263 -2.39 -10.33 5.37
C PHE A 263 -1.89 -9.00 5.93
N LEU A 264 -1.36 -8.14 5.09
CA LEU A 264 -0.92 -6.77 5.42
C LEU A 264 0.00 -6.67 6.67
N GLY A 265 0.90 -7.65 6.84
CA GLY A 265 1.86 -7.66 7.94
C GLY A 265 1.39 -8.32 9.23
N PHE A 266 0.15 -8.77 9.27
CA PHE A 266 -0.45 -9.46 10.41
C PHE A 266 -0.83 -10.90 10.08
N HIS A 267 -0.93 -11.69 11.13
CA HIS A 267 -1.56 -13.00 11.16
C HIS A 267 -2.86 -12.89 11.94
N SER A 268 -4.00 -13.12 11.26
CA SER A 268 -5.34 -13.04 11.85
C SER A 268 -5.95 -14.44 11.91
N TYR A 269 -6.46 -14.84 13.08
CA TYR A 269 -7.09 -16.16 13.27
C TYR A 269 -8.33 -16.07 14.15
N LEU A 270 -9.23 -17.04 13.99
CA LEU A 270 -10.42 -17.23 14.82
C LEU A 270 -10.08 -18.04 16.07
N THR A 271 -10.62 -17.64 17.21
CA THR A 271 -10.69 -18.46 18.40
C THR A 271 -11.90 -19.39 18.34
N GLU A 272 -11.98 -20.37 19.22
CA GLU A 272 -13.15 -21.24 19.35
C GLU A 272 -14.44 -20.45 19.69
N SER A 273 -14.32 -19.34 20.40
CA SER A 273 -15.44 -18.43 20.70
C SER A 273 -15.83 -17.49 19.56
N GLY A 274 -15.17 -17.57 18.40
CA GLY A 274 -15.41 -16.70 17.24
C GLY A 274 -14.79 -15.32 17.33
N ALA A 275 -13.98 -15.03 18.33
CA ALA A 275 -13.20 -13.80 18.36
C ALA A 275 -12.07 -13.87 17.34
N VAL A 276 -11.82 -12.76 16.63
CA VAL A 276 -10.68 -12.66 15.72
C VAL A 276 -9.51 -12.04 16.45
N ILE A 277 -8.40 -12.77 16.50
CA ILE A 277 -7.14 -12.32 17.08
C ILE A 277 -6.19 -11.96 15.93
N ARG A 278 -5.59 -10.76 16.01
CA ARG A 278 -4.65 -10.24 15.03
C ARG A 278 -3.28 -10.01 15.69
N LYS A 279 -2.25 -10.71 15.24
CA LYS A 279 -0.89 -10.59 15.78
C LYS A 279 0.10 -10.18 14.67
N VAL A 280 1.10 -9.39 15.03
CA VAL A 280 2.22 -9.08 14.13
C VAL A 280 2.94 -10.38 13.76
N ARG A 281 3.24 -10.55 12.47
CA ARG A 281 3.93 -11.75 11.96
C ARG A 281 5.30 -11.92 12.60
N ARG A 282 5.66 -13.18 12.90
CA ARG A 282 6.94 -13.55 13.55
C ARG A 282 8.16 -12.94 12.85
N LYS A 283 8.16 -12.94 11.51
CA LYS A 283 9.24 -12.32 10.70
C LYS A 283 9.37 -10.82 10.97
N SER A 284 8.27 -10.07 11.04
CA SER A 284 8.27 -8.63 11.33
C SER A 284 8.84 -8.33 12.72
N LYS A 285 8.42 -9.11 13.74
CA LYS A 285 8.97 -9.03 15.11
C LYS A 285 10.48 -9.24 15.13
N ASN A 286 10.97 -10.31 14.48
CA ASN A 286 12.39 -10.65 14.45
C ASN A 286 13.22 -9.60 13.70
N ASN A 287 12.70 -9.11 12.58
CA ASN A 287 13.35 -8.03 11.82
C ASN A 287 13.43 -6.72 12.63
N ALA A 288 12.37 -6.39 13.38
CA ALA A 288 12.40 -5.20 14.24
C ALA A 288 13.50 -5.31 15.32
N ARG A 289 13.63 -6.46 15.98
CA ARG A 289 14.71 -6.69 16.96
C ARG A 289 16.10 -6.56 16.33
N ARG A 290 16.34 -7.25 15.21
CA ARG A 290 17.64 -7.20 14.49
C ARG A 290 17.96 -5.77 14.06
N ARG A 291 16.95 -5.03 13.57
CA ARG A 291 17.12 -3.63 13.18
C ARG A 291 17.52 -2.75 14.35
N LEU A 292 16.88 -2.88 15.52
CA LEU A 292 17.25 -2.14 16.73
C LEU A 292 18.71 -2.43 17.15
N THR A 293 19.13 -3.70 17.16
CA THR A 293 20.50 -4.07 17.46
C THR A 293 21.49 -3.45 16.48
N LYS A 294 21.20 -3.49 15.16
CA LYS A 294 22.02 -2.82 14.14
C LYS A 294 22.09 -1.31 14.33
N MET A 295 20.94 -0.69 14.64
CA MET A 295 20.86 0.76 14.88
C MET A 295 21.66 1.18 16.11
N ARG A 296 21.78 0.32 17.14
CA ARG A 296 22.65 0.56 18.30
C ARG A 296 24.10 0.74 17.85
N GLY A 297 24.67 -0.19 17.08
CA GLY A 297 26.05 -0.05 16.58
C GLY A 297 26.25 1.15 15.67
N LEU A 298 25.25 1.52 14.83
CA LEU A 298 25.32 2.71 13.99
C LEU A 298 25.29 4.01 14.80
N LEU A 299 24.52 4.03 15.91
CA LEU A 299 24.45 5.16 16.82
C LEU A 299 25.78 5.34 17.58
N GLU A 300 26.36 4.26 18.09
CA GLU A 300 27.69 4.26 18.75
C GLU A 300 28.81 4.72 17.81
N ALA A 301 28.69 4.38 16.52
CA ALA A 301 29.61 4.83 15.48
C ALA A 301 29.32 6.25 14.96
N GLY A 302 28.37 7.00 15.56
CA GLY A 302 27.98 8.35 15.12
C GLY A 302 27.34 8.43 13.71
N LYS A 303 26.94 7.31 13.11
CA LYS A 303 26.38 7.25 11.74
C LYS A 303 24.88 7.56 11.66
N ILE A 304 24.18 7.51 12.77
CA ILE A 304 22.75 7.88 12.89
C ILE A 304 22.52 8.63 14.20
N THR A 305 21.44 9.42 14.25
CA THR A 305 21.06 10.18 15.45
C THR A 305 20.07 9.41 16.32
N PRO A 306 19.94 9.72 17.63
CA PRO A 306 18.93 9.13 18.53
C PRO A 306 17.51 9.29 18.00
N GLU A 307 17.17 10.46 17.44
CA GLU A 307 15.83 10.77 16.91
C GLU A 307 15.45 9.81 15.76
N LYS A 308 16.43 9.44 14.93
CA LYS A 308 16.21 8.48 13.84
C LYS A 308 15.91 7.07 14.37
N VAL A 309 16.56 6.68 15.45
CA VAL A 309 16.28 5.42 16.14
C VAL A 309 14.87 5.43 16.73
N GLU A 310 14.53 6.49 17.46
CA GLU A 310 13.22 6.67 18.07
C GLU A 310 12.10 6.69 17.01
N GLN A 311 12.28 7.44 15.93
CA GLN A 311 11.32 7.47 14.81
C GLN A 311 11.10 6.08 14.21
N SER A 312 12.18 5.31 14.01
CA SER A 312 12.09 3.95 13.50
C SER A 312 11.32 3.03 14.44
N TYR A 313 11.56 3.14 15.76
CA TYR A 313 10.86 2.35 16.77
C TYR A 313 9.40 2.76 16.91
N LYS A 314 9.10 4.07 17.02
CA LYS A 314 7.72 4.59 17.07
C LYS A 314 6.88 4.13 15.86
N SER A 315 7.47 4.10 14.66
CA SER A 315 6.81 3.59 13.45
C SER A 315 6.43 2.10 13.58
N TRP A 316 7.35 1.26 14.05
CA TRP A 316 7.07 -0.15 14.29
C TRP A 316 6.03 -0.36 15.39
N ARG A 317 6.16 0.37 16.50
CA ARG A 317 5.23 0.32 17.64
C ARG A 317 3.82 0.72 17.22
N GLY A 318 3.69 1.80 16.44
CA GLY A 318 2.42 2.26 15.87
C GLY A 318 1.80 1.24 14.91
N HIS A 319 2.61 0.48 14.15
CA HIS A 319 2.11 -0.64 13.37
C HIS A 319 1.63 -1.79 14.29
N ALA A 320 2.43 -2.18 15.28
CA ALA A 320 2.09 -3.28 16.18
C ALA A 320 0.84 -3.02 17.04
N SER A 321 0.59 -1.76 17.43
CA SER A 321 -0.59 -1.35 18.21
C SER A 321 -1.93 -1.56 17.49
N LYS A 322 -1.90 -1.82 16.18
CA LYS A 322 -3.10 -2.14 15.39
C LYS A 322 -3.52 -3.62 15.48
N GLY A 323 -2.83 -4.41 16.28
CA GLY A 323 -3.17 -5.80 16.56
C GLY A 323 -3.26 -6.09 18.07
N ASN A 324 -3.66 -7.30 18.43
CA ASN A 324 -3.70 -7.81 19.79
C ASN A 324 -2.26 -8.13 20.28
N CYS A 325 -1.42 -7.09 20.36
CA CYS A 325 0.03 -7.21 20.54
C CYS A 325 0.56 -6.59 21.83
N TYR A 326 -0.28 -6.39 22.85
CA TYR A 326 0.09 -5.73 24.11
C TYR A 326 1.39 -6.29 24.73
N HIS A 327 1.45 -7.57 25.02
CA HIS A 327 2.65 -8.20 25.60
C HIS A 327 3.88 -8.11 24.68
N LEU A 328 3.66 -8.20 23.35
CA LEU A 328 4.75 -8.03 22.40
C LEU A 328 5.30 -6.59 22.44
N ILE A 329 4.44 -5.60 22.49
CA ILE A 329 4.83 -4.18 22.57
C ILE A 329 5.59 -3.95 23.87
N ARG A 330 5.06 -4.37 25.01
CA ARG A 330 5.72 -4.25 26.33
C ARG A 330 7.13 -4.86 26.34
N ASN A 331 7.27 -6.08 25.80
CA ASN A 331 8.59 -6.73 25.71
C ASN A 331 9.55 -6.01 24.73
N MET A 332 9.03 -5.37 23.71
CA MET A 332 9.86 -4.59 22.78
C MET A 332 10.21 -3.21 23.35
N ASP A 333 9.32 -2.57 24.13
CA ASP A 333 9.61 -1.34 24.87
C ASP A 333 10.75 -1.59 25.88
N GLN A 334 10.72 -2.70 26.61
CA GLN A 334 11.82 -3.10 27.51
C GLN A 334 13.12 -3.34 26.75
N HIS A 335 13.06 -4.03 25.60
CA HIS A 335 14.23 -4.26 24.77
C HIS A 335 14.81 -2.95 24.19
N TYR A 336 13.96 -2.04 23.77
CA TYR A 336 14.35 -0.70 23.30
C TYR A 336 15.04 0.09 24.42
N ASN A 337 14.45 0.13 25.62
CA ASN A 337 15.01 0.83 26.77
C ASN A 337 16.36 0.24 27.19
N LYS A 338 16.52 -1.09 27.15
CA LYS A 338 17.82 -1.74 27.41
C LYS A 338 18.91 -1.30 26.43
N LEU A 339 18.55 -1.12 25.15
CA LEU A 339 19.53 -0.73 24.10
C LEU A 339 19.82 0.77 24.09
N PHE A 340 18.84 1.62 24.40
CA PHE A 340 18.91 3.05 24.12
C PHE A 340 18.60 3.95 25.33
N GLY A 341 18.26 3.42 26.49
CA GLY A 341 17.84 4.19 27.69
C GLY A 341 18.88 5.24 28.12
N GLN A 342 20.18 4.93 27.99
CA GLN A 342 21.25 5.88 28.30
C GLN A 342 21.30 7.10 27.36
N TYR A 343 20.79 7.00 26.14
CA TYR A 343 20.76 8.10 25.16
C TYR A 343 19.51 8.99 25.32
N ALA A 344 18.44 8.46 25.93
CA ALA A 344 17.25 9.23 26.28
C ALA A 344 17.52 10.19 27.46
N ALA A 345 18.42 9.84 28.35
CA ALA A 345 18.82 10.69 29.48
C ALA A 345 19.70 11.89 29.08
N ALA A 346 20.42 11.79 27.95
CA ALA A 346 21.33 12.83 27.46
C ALA A 346 20.67 13.87 26.56
N GLY A 347 19.47 13.61 26.03
CA GLY A 347 18.69 14.49 25.16
C GLY A 347 17.29 14.71 25.70
N ASN A 348 17.11 15.70 26.51
CA ASN A 348 15.89 16.34 26.99
C ASN A 348 14.54 15.58 26.85
N ARG A 349 14.08 14.98 27.95
CA ARG A 349 12.69 14.82 28.41
C ARG A 349 11.62 14.47 27.35
N GLY A 350 11.71 13.29 26.82
CA GLY A 350 10.70 12.65 26.00
C GLY A 350 10.79 11.13 26.07
N GLY A 351 11.15 10.59 27.25
CA GLY A 351 11.13 9.16 27.51
C GLY A 351 9.73 8.62 27.28
N ILE A 352 9.62 7.49 26.57
CA ILE A 352 8.38 6.73 26.49
C ILE A 352 8.07 6.28 27.93
N ALA A 353 7.27 7.06 28.66
CA ALA A 353 6.75 6.66 29.94
C ALA A 353 5.93 5.40 29.74
N VAL A 354 6.32 4.35 30.45
CA VAL A 354 5.45 3.17 30.64
C VAL A 354 4.30 3.70 31.48
N SER A 355 3.14 3.96 30.85
CA SER A 355 1.94 4.29 31.58
C SER A 355 1.57 3.10 32.44
N GLU A 356 1.83 3.22 33.75
CA GLU A 356 1.18 2.41 34.76
C GLU A 356 -0.28 2.86 34.86
N GLU A 357 -1.13 2.39 33.96
CA GLU A 357 -2.56 2.40 34.21
C GLU A 357 -2.86 1.28 35.22
N LYS A 358 -3.24 1.72 36.42
CA LYS A 358 -3.80 0.87 37.48
C LYS A 358 -5.02 0.13 36.89
N GLU A 359 -5.01 -1.18 37.01
CA GLU A 359 -6.18 -2.03 36.87
C GLU A 359 -7.20 -1.64 37.94
N GLU A 360 -8.19 -0.80 37.61
CA GLU A 360 -9.45 -0.79 38.35
C GLU A 360 -10.30 -1.94 37.80
N GLY A 361 -10.34 -3.00 38.58
CA GLY A 361 -11.22 -4.14 38.39
C GLY A 361 -12.67 -3.69 38.38
N LYS A 362 -13.33 -3.77 37.23
CA LYS A 362 -14.81 -3.82 37.18
C LYS A 362 -15.22 -5.29 37.16
N GLU A 363 -15.50 -5.77 38.36
CA GLU A 363 -16.37 -6.94 38.58
C GLU A 363 -17.70 -6.71 37.89
N CYS A 364 -17.98 -7.50 36.88
CA CYS A 364 -19.30 -7.60 36.30
C CYS A 364 -20.16 -8.45 37.18
N ARG A 365 -20.93 -7.81 38.10
CA ARG A 365 -21.99 -8.50 38.87
C ARG A 365 -23.09 -8.97 37.89
N LYS A 366 -23.41 -10.26 38.08
CA LYS A 366 -24.59 -10.93 37.55
C LYS A 366 -25.86 -10.26 38.05
N SER A 367 -26.78 -9.97 37.19
CA SER A 367 -28.23 -10.12 37.37
C SER A 367 -28.90 -10.05 35.98
#